data_a46b855321713b90ff93edd82dd8a715
#
_entry.id   a46b855321713b90ff93edd82dd8a715
#
_cell.length_a   1.000
_cell.length_b   1.000
_cell.length_c   1.000
_cell.angle_alpha   90.00
_cell.angle_beta   90.00
_cell.angle_gamma   90.00
#
_symmetry.space_group_name_H-M   'P 1'
#
loop_
_entity.id
_entity.type
_entity.pdbx_description
1 polymer ?
#
loop_
_entity_poly.entity_id
_entity_poly.type
_entity_poly.pdbx_seq_one_letter_code
_entity_poly.pdbx_strand_id
1 'polypeptide(L)'
;MLANSATFEVTWEKLPDDFVLDDEPVDNINQPPLAAALTESLVFAGKLPANALTTTNYGICATLNNKFVVKAPDWGYVPAIRVSREEVTRSYTPRLQGDIPVIVMEFISDTEGGEYSSKPTYPPGKWFFYEQILQVPNYAIFEPGTGVLEVYQLDDSGRYQIQDLDENNRCWIPEMNLFLGVWSGSRENRTGYWLRWWDESGELLLWGSELTIRERQRADDERQRADEERQRADDERQRAERLAQQLRAAGIEPEV
;
A
#
# COMPACT_ATOMS: atom_id res chain seq x y z
N MET A 1 -13.33 2.76 -42.55
CA MET A 1 -12.44 1.58 -42.48
C MET A 1 -12.54 1.06 -41.06
N LEU A 2 -13.21 -0.08 -40.87
CA LEU A 2 -13.32 -0.72 -39.56
C LEU A 2 -11.91 -1.24 -39.22
N ALA A 3 -11.33 -0.75 -38.11
CA ALA A 3 -10.10 -1.30 -37.57
C ALA A 3 -10.35 -2.77 -37.24
N ASN A 4 -9.59 -3.67 -37.85
CA ASN A 4 -9.55 -5.08 -37.50
C ASN A 4 -9.10 -5.14 -36.04
N SER A 5 -10.02 -5.33 -35.10
CA SER A 5 -9.70 -5.71 -33.74
C SER A 5 -9.08 -7.11 -33.83
N ALA A 6 -7.78 -7.17 -33.67
CA ALA A 6 -7.09 -8.45 -33.55
C ALA A 6 -7.73 -9.21 -32.39
N THR A 7 -8.46 -10.27 -32.70
CA THR A 7 -9.08 -11.13 -31.69
C THR A 7 -7.96 -11.98 -31.10
N PHE A 8 -7.61 -11.73 -29.84
CA PHE A 8 -6.66 -12.55 -29.10
C PHE A 8 -7.42 -13.69 -28.42
N GLU A 9 -6.89 -14.90 -28.52
CA GLU A 9 -7.32 -16.00 -27.66
C GLU A 9 -6.52 -15.90 -26.36
N VAL A 10 -7.20 -15.64 -25.25
CA VAL A 10 -6.59 -15.55 -23.91
C VAL A 10 -6.96 -16.81 -23.15
N THR A 11 -5.95 -17.56 -22.70
CA THR A 11 -6.10 -18.72 -21.81
C THR A 11 -5.30 -18.50 -20.54
N TRP A 12 -5.66 -19.25 -19.50
CA TRP A 12 -5.11 -19.10 -18.15
C TRP A 12 -4.48 -20.41 -17.75
N GLU A 13 -3.19 -20.53 -18.00
CA GLU A 13 -2.40 -21.75 -17.75
C GLU A 13 -1.32 -21.46 -16.72
N LYS A 14 -1.00 -22.48 -15.89
CA LYS A 14 0.14 -22.38 -14.98
C LYS A 14 1.42 -22.27 -15.79
N LEU A 15 2.30 -21.34 -15.41
CA LEU A 15 3.62 -21.23 -16.03
C LEU A 15 4.40 -22.54 -15.82
N PRO A 16 4.96 -23.15 -16.88
CA PRO A 16 5.77 -24.36 -16.77
C PRO A 16 6.96 -24.15 -15.82
N ASP A 17 7.32 -25.19 -15.07
CA ASP A 17 8.39 -25.10 -14.08
C ASP A 17 9.78 -24.86 -14.71
N ASP A 18 9.96 -25.24 -15.97
CA ASP A 18 11.16 -25.05 -16.78
C ASP A 18 11.15 -23.73 -17.60
N PHE A 19 10.07 -22.95 -17.53
CA PHE A 19 10.02 -21.66 -18.22
C PHE A 19 11.04 -20.71 -17.62
N VAL A 20 11.93 -20.16 -18.44
CA VAL A 20 12.95 -19.18 -18.03
C VAL A 20 12.29 -17.81 -17.97
N LEU A 21 12.27 -17.22 -16.78
CA LEU A 21 11.91 -15.82 -16.60
C LEU A 21 13.14 -14.97 -16.97
N ASP A 22 12.90 -13.86 -17.65
CA ASP A 22 13.96 -12.89 -17.89
C ASP A 22 14.44 -12.35 -16.53
N ASP A 23 15.75 -12.47 -16.31
CA ASP A 23 16.39 -12.02 -15.08
C ASP A 23 17.13 -10.70 -15.37
N GLU A 24 16.36 -9.64 -15.54
CA GLU A 24 16.92 -8.30 -15.67
C GLU A 24 17.11 -7.70 -14.28
N PRO A 25 18.30 -7.13 -13.99
CA PRO A 25 18.54 -6.51 -12.69
C PRO A 25 17.62 -5.30 -12.48
N VAL A 26 17.16 -5.11 -11.25
CA VAL A 26 16.39 -3.94 -10.84
C VAL A 26 17.33 -2.72 -10.83
N ASP A 27 17.11 -1.77 -11.72
CA ASP A 27 17.98 -0.60 -11.90
C ASP A 27 17.93 0.40 -10.75
N ASN A 28 16.89 0.35 -9.92
CA ASN A 28 16.63 1.40 -8.95
C ASN A 28 16.48 0.86 -7.53
N ILE A 29 17.47 1.15 -6.68
CA ILE A 29 17.50 0.77 -5.27
C ILE A 29 16.29 1.28 -4.45
N ASN A 30 15.54 2.26 -4.99
CA ASN A 30 14.37 2.84 -4.31
C ASN A 30 13.10 2.02 -4.50
N GLN A 31 13.00 1.18 -5.54
CA GLN A 31 11.78 0.40 -5.83
C GLN A 31 11.41 -0.58 -4.71
N PRO A 32 12.34 -1.43 -4.21
CA PRO A 32 12.00 -2.38 -3.14
C PRO A 32 11.50 -1.72 -1.85
N PRO A 33 12.11 -0.64 -1.32
CA PRO A 33 11.59 0.07 -0.15
C PRO A 33 10.20 0.69 -0.37
N LEU A 34 9.90 1.20 -1.57
CA LEU A 34 8.58 1.74 -1.91
C LEU A 34 7.52 0.65 -1.86
N ALA A 35 7.77 -0.48 -2.52
CA ALA A 35 6.87 -1.62 -2.52
C ALA A 35 6.65 -2.19 -1.12
N ALA A 36 7.73 -2.32 -0.33
CA ALA A 36 7.64 -2.80 1.05
C ALA A 36 6.80 -1.86 1.93
N ALA A 37 6.96 -0.54 1.78
CA ALA A 37 6.22 0.47 2.54
C ALA A 37 4.71 0.42 2.28
N LEU A 38 4.29 0.18 1.03
CA LEU A 38 2.89 0.00 0.66
C LEU A 38 2.27 -1.23 1.34
N THR A 39 2.98 -2.35 1.30
CA THR A 39 2.52 -3.61 1.91
C THR A 39 2.48 -3.50 3.43
N GLU A 40 3.52 -2.94 4.05
CA GLU A 40 3.64 -2.81 5.50
C GLU A 40 2.46 -2.06 6.11
N SER A 41 2.08 -0.91 5.54
CA SER A 41 0.96 -0.12 6.06
C SER A 41 -0.38 -0.86 5.97
N LEU A 42 -0.61 -1.66 4.92
CA LEU A 42 -1.81 -2.51 4.80
C LEU A 42 -1.84 -3.59 5.89
N VAL A 43 -0.68 -4.22 6.16
CA VAL A 43 -0.56 -5.25 7.21
C VAL A 43 -0.89 -4.67 8.58
N PHE A 44 -0.25 -3.56 8.96
CA PHE A 44 -0.45 -2.94 10.28
C PHE A 44 -1.85 -2.33 10.47
N ALA A 45 -2.47 -1.89 9.38
CA ALA A 45 -3.86 -1.42 9.41
C ALA A 45 -4.90 -2.54 9.39
N GLY A 46 -4.48 -3.83 9.31
CA GLY A 46 -5.41 -4.96 9.19
C GLY A 46 -6.20 -4.99 7.88
N LYS A 47 -5.68 -4.31 6.84
CA LYS A 47 -6.30 -4.20 5.51
C LYS A 47 -5.81 -5.27 4.52
N LEU A 48 -4.97 -6.22 5.00
CA LEU A 48 -4.47 -7.32 4.19
C LEU A 48 -5.07 -8.66 4.67
N PRO A 49 -6.14 -9.17 4.04
CA PRO A 49 -6.71 -10.48 4.35
C PRO A 49 -5.70 -11.62 4.19
N ALA A 50 -5.87 -12.69 4.93
CA ALA A 50 -4.94 -13.84 4.94
C ALA A 50 -4.76 -14.51 3.57
N ASN A 51 -5.81 -14.47 2.74
CA ASN A 51 -5.81 -15.01 1.37
C ASN A 51 -5.49 -13.97 0.29
N ALA A 52 -5.22 -12.71 0.66
CA ALA A 52 -4.74 -11.72 -0.28
C ALA A 52 -3.27 -11.95 -0.64
N LEU A 53 -2.86 -11.47 -1.82
CA LEU A 53 -1.47 -11.53 -2.27
C LEU A 53 -1.01 -10.11 -2.65
N THR A 54 0.03 -9.62 -1.99
CA THR A 54 0.81 -8.50 -2.48
C THR A 54 2.02 -9.01 -3.24
N THR A 55 2.34 -8.39 -4.36
CA THR A 55 3.45 -8.78 -5.23
C THR A 55 4.45 -7.64 -5.35
N THR A 56 5.73 -7.99 -5.50
CA THR A 56 6.81 -7.04 -5.76
C THR A 56 7.75 -7.66 -6.78
N ASN A 57 7.91 -7.03 -7.95
CA ASN A 57 8.70 -7.57 -9.07
C ASN A 57 8.40 -9.05 -9.33
N TYR A 58 7.13 -9.39 -9.38
CA TYR A 58 6.67 -10.77 -9.36
C TYR A 58 5.80 -11.07 -10.58
N GLY A 59 6.09 -12.18 -11.26
CA GLY A 59 5.49 -12.55 -12.53
C GLY A 59 4.00 -12.82 -12.47
N ILE A 60 3.21 -11.97 -13.14
CA ILE A 60 1.78 -12.18 -13.41
C ILE A 60 1.66 -12.70 -14.83
N CYS A 61 0.98 -13.83 -15.01
CA CYS A 61 1.00 -14.61 -16.23
C CYS A 61 -0.36 -14.66 -16.92
N ALA A 62 -0.31 -14.70 -18.24
CA ALA A 62 -1.43 -15.09 -19.10
C ALA A 62 -0.88 -15.80 -20.34
N THR A 63 -1.70 -16.54 -21.06
CA THR A 63 -1.36 -17.16 -22.33
C THR A 63 -2.10 -16.47 -23.45
N LEU A 64 -1.37 -15.94 -24.43
CA LEU A 64 -1.91 -15.30 -25.62
C LEU A 64 -1.59 -16.12 -26.86
N ASN A 65 -2.59 -16.62 -27.57
CA ASN A 65 -2.42 -17.42 -28.78
C ASN A 65 -1.37 -18.56 -28.53
N ASN A 66 -1.53 -19.30 -27.45
CA ASN A 66 -0.65 -20.40 -27.00
C ASN A 66 0.80 -19.95 -26.67
N LYS A 67 1.02 -18.67 -26.35
CA LYS A 67 2.32 -18.17 -25.90
C LYS A 67 2.18 -17.54 -24.51
N PHE A 68 3.04 -17.96 -23.61
CA PHE A 68 3.10 -17.36 -22.27
C PHE A 68 3.57 -15.91 -22.34
N VAL A 69 2.87 -15.07 -21.62
CA VAL A 69 3.25 -13.67 -21.36
C VAL A 69 3.35 -13.50 -19.86
N VAL A 70 4.48 -12.97 -19.43
CA VAL A 70 4.74 -12.66 -18.03
C VAL A 70 5.06 -11.17 -17.93
N LYS A 71 4.41 -10.47 -17.03
CA LYS A 71 4.76 -9.11 -16.63
C LYS A 71 4.91 -9.04 -15.12
N ALA A 72 5.94 -8.37 -14.67
CA ALA A 72 6.23 -8.17 -13.27
C ALA A 72 6.05 -6.69 -12.93
N PRO A 73 4.91 -6.30 -12.34
CA PRO A 73 4.76 -4.95 -11.82
C PRO A 73 5.66 -4.76 -10.60
N ASP A 74 6.10 -3.52 -10.35
CA ASP A 74 6.89 -3.19 -9.17
C ASP A 74 6.10 -3.45 -7.88
N TRP A 75 4.78 -3.25 -7.92
CA TRP A 75 3.87 -3.63 -6.85
C TRP A 75 2.49 -4.00 -7.40
N GLY A 76 1.82 -4.94 -6.74
CA GLY A 76 0.45 -5.33 -7.08
C GLY A 76 -0.31 -5.90 -5.89
N TYR A 77 -1.65 -5.83 -5.95
CA TYR A 77 -2.54 -6.38 -4.93
C TYR A 77 -3.62 -7.26 -5.56
N VAL A 78 -3.66 -8.51 -5.13
CA VAL A 78 -4.68 -9.51 -5.48
C VAL A 78 -5.56 -9.72 -4.25
N PRO A 79 -6.88 -9.53 -4.33
CA PRO A 79 -7.78 -9.63 -3.17
C PRO A 79 -7.83 -11.03 -2.58
N ALA A 80 -7.84 -12.06 -3.43
CA ALA A 80 -7.89 -13.43 -2.96
C ALA A 80 -7.20 -14.42 -3.91
N ILE A 81 -6.33 -15.25 -3.37
CA ILE A 81 -5.88 -16.49 -4.00
C ILE A 81 -6.78 -17.64 -3.55
N ARG A 82 -6.99 -18.63 -4.43
CA ARG A 82 -7.84 -19.82 -4.20
C ARG A 82 -7.02 -21.11 -4.13
N VAL A 83 -5.72 -20.96 -4.19
CA VAL A 83 -4.72 -22.02 -4.09
C VAL A 83 -3.82 -21.78 -2.89
N SER A 84 -2.98 -22.73 -2.53
CA SER A 84 -2.02 -22.53 -1.45
C SER A 84 -0.92 -21.51 -1.83
N ARG A 85 -0.28 -20.93 -0.83
CA ARG A 85 0.83 -19.98 -1.09
C ARG A 85 2.03 -20.64 -1.79
N GLU A 86 2.23 -21.93 -1.57
CA GLU A 86 3.28 -22.73 -2.22
C GLU A 86 3.06 -22.80 -3.73
N GLU A 87 1.81 -22.82 -4.18
CA GLU A 87 1.48 -22.89 -5.61
C GLU A 87 1.69 -21.55 -6.35
N VAL A 88 1.77 -20.45 -5.61
CA VAL A 88 2.03 -19.11 -6.15
C VAL A 88 3.40 -18.56 -5.76
N THR A 89 4.36 -19.41 -5.41
CA THR A 89 5.71 -18.96 -5.03
C THR A 89 6.50 -18.36 -6.20
N ARG A 90 6.29 -18.86 -7.42
CA ARG A 90 7.09 -18.48 -8.59
C ARG A 90 6.42 -17.47 -9.50
N SER A 91 5.12 -17.61 -9.69
CA SER A 91 4.31 -16.76 -10.56
C SER A 91 2.84 -16.88 -10.20
N TYR A 92 2.05 -15.93 -10.66
CA TYR A 92 0.61 -15.90 -10.46
C TYR A 92 -0.13 -15.86 -11.79
N THR A 93 -1.07 -16.77 -11.97
CA THR A 93 -2.00 -16.78 -13.09
C THR A 93 -3.40 -16.40 -12.61
N PRO A 94 -3.86 -15.16 -12.87
CA PRO A 94 -5.21 -14.72 -12.52
C PRO A 94 -6.27 -15.64 -13.10
N ARG A 95 -7.43 -15.74 -12.48
CA ARG A 95 -8.58 -16.60 -12.82
C ARG A 95 -8.33 -18.09 -12.61
N LEU A 96 -7.11 -18.59 -12.81
CA LEU A 96 -6.74 -19.96 -12.50
C LEU A 96 -6.45 -20.12 -10.99
N GLN A 97 -5.60 -19.25 -10.44
CA GLN A 97 -5.10 -19.37 -9.05
C GLN A 97 -5.82 -18.43 -8.07
N GLY A 98 -6.66 -17.53 -8.56
CA GLY A 98 -7.42 -16.59 -7.75
C GLY A 98 -7.98 -15.44 -8.57
N ASP A 99 -8.12 -14.29 -7.92
CA ASP A 99 -8.71 -13.11 -8.52
C ASP A 99 -7.73 -12.36 -9.43
N ILE A 100 -8.24 -11.46 -10.26
CA ILE A 100 -7.42 -10.50 -10.99
C ILE A 100 -6.84 -9.51 -9.97
N PRO A 101 -5.59 -9.04 -10.14
CA PRO A 101 -5.12 -7.91 -9.35
C PRO A 101 -6.08 -6.72 -9.47
N VAL A 102 -6.42 -6.08 -8.37
CA VAL A 102 -7.29 -4.88 -8.41
C VAL A 102 -6.49 -3.61 -8.67
N ILE A 103 -5.19 -3.67 -8.42
CA ILE A 103 -4.27 -2.60 -8.76
C ILE A 103 -2.89 -3.20 -9.05
N VAL A 104 -2.20 -2.65 -10.04
CA VAL A 104 -0.77 -2.83 -10.29
C VAL A 104 -0.11 -1.47 -10.38
N MET A 105 1.15 -1.39 -9.96
CA MET A 105 1.92 -0.15 -9.92
C MET A 105 3.28 -0.34 -10.57
N GLU A 106 3.73 0.68 -11.29
CA GLU A 106 5.07 0.78 -11.85
C GLU A 106 5.76 2.02 -11.26
N PHE A 107 7.03 1.88 -10.89
CA PHE A 107 7.85 2.97 -10.37
C PHE A 107 8.89 3.34 -11.43
N ILE A 108 8.67 4.47 -12.11
CA ILE A 108 9.50 4.88 -13.23
C ILE A 108 10.92 5.17 -12.73
N SER A 109 11.91 4.60 -13.44
CA SER A 109 13.31 4.99 -13.36
C SER A 109 13.70 5.77 -14.63
N ASP A 110 14.79 6.55 -14.57
CA ASP A 110 15.26 7.41 -15.67
C ASP A 110 15.56 6.65 -16.98
N THR A 111 15.54 5.33 -16.97
CA THR A 111 16.01 4.46 -18.07
C THR A 111 14.92 3.74 -18.83
N GLU A 112 13.66 3.69 -18.37
CA GLU A 112 12.61 2.89 -18.99
C GLU A 112 11.31 3.68 -19.27
N GLY A 113 10.80 3.55 -20.50
CA GLY A 113 9.48 4.05 -20.95
C GLY A 113 8.52 2.90 -21.31
N GLY A 114 8.73 1.71 -20.73
CA GLY A 114 7.95 0.51 -21.02
C GLY A 114 6.55 0.50 -20.41
N GLU A 115 6.32 1.30 -19.38
CA GLU A 115 5.10 1.37 -18.57
C GLU A 115 3.90 1.84 -19.40
N TYR A 116 4.11 2.78 -20.30
CA TYR A 116 3.08 3.31 -21.21
C TYR A 116 2.94 2.51 -22.52
N SER A 117 3.66 1.40 -22.66
CA SER A 117 3.66 0.64 -23.90
C SER A 117 2.32 -0.06 -24.13
N SER A 118 1.52 0.48 -25.04
CA SER A 118 0.27 -0.09 -25.52
C SER A 118 0.44 -1.06 -26.72
N LYS A 119 1.67 -1.55 -26.95
CA LYS A 119 2.01 -2.47 -28.03
C LYS A 119 1.19 -3.75 -27.95
N PRO A 120 0.35 -4.11 -28.95
CA PRO A 120 -0.46 -5.32 -28.92
C PRO A 120 0.26 -6.58 -29.43
N THR A 121 1.41 -6.40 -30.11
CA THR A 121 2.16 -7.54 -30.69
C THR A 121 3.02 -8.23 -29.64
N TYR A 122 3.24 -9.52 -29.83
CA TYR A 122 4.03 -10.33 -28.90
C TYR A 122 5.54 -9.94 -28.88
N PRO A 123 6.17 -9.84 -27.73
CA PRO A 123 5.55 -9.72 -26.42
C PRO A 123 4.80 -8.37 -26.29
N PRO A 124 3.59 -8.37 -25.68
CA PRO A 124 2.81 -7.13 -25.55
C PRO A 124 3.48 -6.15 -24.55
N GLY A 125 3.15 -4.87 -24.70
CA GLY A 125 3.54 -3.86 -23.74
C GLY A 125 2.83 -4.03 -22.38
N LYS A 126 3.38 -3.43 -21.31
CA LYS A 126 2.81 -3.50 -19.96
C LYS A 126 1.38 -2.93 -19.92
N TRP A 127 1.16 -1.73 -20.50
CA TRP A 127 -0.16 -1.10 -20.58
C TRP A 127 -1.19 -2.01 -21.25
N PHE A 128 -0.87 -2.53 -22.45
CA PHE A 128 -1.77 -3.40 -23.19
C PHE A 128 -2.09 -4.68 -22.40
N PHE A 129 -1.11 -5.23 -21.72
CA PHE A 129 -1.28 -6.43 -20.90
C PHE A 129 -2.22 -6.20 -19.72
N TYR A 130 -2.02 -5.11 -18.97
CA TYR A 130 -2.85 -4.79 -17.81
C TYR A 130 -4.27 -4.35 -18.23
N GLU A 131 -4.39 -3.50 -19.26
CA GLU A 131 -5.67 -2.98 -19.73
C GLU A 131 -6.50 -4.03 -20.46
N GLN A 132 -5.91 -4.68 -21.50
CA GLN A 132 -6.68 -5.46 -22.45
C GLN A 132 -6.70 -6.96 -22.16
N ILE A 133 -5.65 -7.48 -21.51
CA ILE A 133 -5.53 -8.92 -21.26
C ILE A 133 -6.02 -9.26 -19.84
N LEU A 134 -5.45 -8.62 -18.84
CA LEU A 134 -5.83 -8.87 -17.45
C LEU A 134 -7.10 -8.11 -17.06
N GLN A 135 -7.33 -6.93 -17.64
CA GLN A 135 -8.38 -6.00 -17.23
C GLN A 135 -8.26 -5.63 -15.75
N VAL A 136 -7.06 -5.20 -15.35
CA VAL A 136 -6.79 -4.73 -14.01
C VAL A 136 -7.54 -3.42 -13.77
N PRO A 137 -8.41 -3.32 -12.75
CA PRO A 137 -9.23 -2.12 -12.55
C PRO A 137 -8.42 -0.83 -12.40
N ASN A 138 -7.28 -0.89 -11.71
CA ASN A 138 -6.46 0.29 -11.43
C ASN A 138 -5.01 0.06 -11.85
N TYR A 139 -4.45 1.01 -12.59
CA TYR A 139 -3.04 1.03 -12.97
C TYR A 139 -2.42 2.34 -12.50
N ALA A 140 -1.42 2.27 -11.64
CA ALA A 140 -0.72 3.44 -11.13
C ALA A 140 0.71 3.50 -11.66
N ILE A 141 1.13 4.69 -12.06
CA ILE A 141 2.50 4.98 -12.49
C ILE A 141 3.05 6.08 -11.59
N PHE A 142 4.15 5.81 -10.94
CA PHE A 142 4.76 6.71 -9.97
C PHE A 142 6.20 7.02 -10.31
N GLU A 143 6.55 8.31 -10.32
CA GLU A 143 7.91 8.79 -10.50
C GLU A 143 8.52 9.21 -9.13
N PRO A 144 9.36 8.36 -8.51
CA PRO A 144 9.89 8.63 -7.17
C PRO A 144 10.79 9.86 -7.07
N GLY A 145 11.37 10.31 -8.18
CA GLY A 145 12.26 11.48 -8.24
C GLY A 145 11.52 12.79 -8.11
N THR A 146 10.36 12.91 -8.75
CA THR A 146 9.55 14.13 -8.80
C THR A 146 8.31 14.06 -7.91
N GLY A 147 7.87 12.86 -7.55
CA GLY A 147 6.63 12.64 -6.81
C GLY A 147 5.38 12.70 -7.69
N VAL A 148 5.52 12.61 -9.00
CA VAL A 148 4.37 12.54 -9.91
C VAL A 148 3.70 11.17 -9.78
N LEU A 149 2.40 11.18 -9.56
CA LEU A 149 1.54 10.00 -9.52
C LEU A 149 0.46 10.14 -10.58
N GLU A 150 0.36 9.16 -11.44
CA GLU A 150 -0.75 8.98 -12.38
C GLU A 150 -1.51 7.71 -12.00
N VAL A 151 -2.82 7.81 -11.91
CA VAL A 151 -3.70 6.67 -11.66
C VAL A 151 -4.68 6.55 -12.80
N TYR A 152 -4.76 5.38 -13.37
CA TYR A 152 -5.68 5.05 -14.45
C TYR A 152 -6.68 4.02 -13.97
N GLN A 153 -7.96 4.24 -14.25
CA GLN A 153 -9.03 3.30 -13.94
C GLN A 153 -9.72 2.83 -15.22
N LEU A 154 -10.11 1.56 -15.25
CA LEU A 154 -10.88 1.02 -16.36
C LEU A 154 -12.29 1.64 -16.37
N ASP A 155 -12.68 2.18 -17.53
CA ASP A 155 -14.07 2.58 -17.78
C ASP A 155 -14.94 1.39 -18.21
N ASP A 156 -16.23 1.65 -18.42
CA ASP A 156 -17.20 0.64 -18.87
C ASP A 156 -16.86 0.05 -20.26
N SER A 157 -16.01 0.69 -21.03
CA SER A 157 -15.50 0.18 -22.31
C SER A 157 -14.24 -0.68 -22.18
N GLY A 158 -13.72 -0.85 -20.97
CA GLY A 158 -12.48 -1.58 -20.68
C GLY A 158 -11.23 -0.83 -21.13
N ARG A 159 -11.25 0.50 -21.05
CA ARG A 159 -10.12 1.38 -21.37
C ARG A 159 -9.69 2.19 -20.16
N TYR A 160 -8.39 2.34 -20.00
CA TYR A 160 -7.84 3.18 -18.93
C TYR A 160 -8.13 4.66 -19.20
N GLN A 161 -8.71 5.30 -18.18
CA GLN A 161 -8.93 6.73 -18.10
C GLN A 161 -8.12 7.27 -16.93
N ILE A 162 -7.36 8.33 -17.19
CA ILE A 162 -6.62 9.01 -16.12
C ILE A 162 -7.61 9.59 -15.12
N GLN A 163 -7.29 9.44 -13.85
CA GLN A 163 -8.10 9.97 -12.75
C GLN A 163 -7.51 11.28 -12.24
N ASP A 164 -8.37 12.24 -11.98
CA ASP A 164 -7.98 13.44 -11.27
C ASP A 164 -7.70 13.11 -9.80
N LEU A 165 -6.61 13.62 -9.28
CA LEU A 165 -6.32 13.54 -7.85
C LEU A 165 -7.18 14.56 -7.10
N ASP A 166 -7.56 14.23 -5.86
CA ASP A 166 -8.27 15.15 -4.99
C ASP A 166 -7.39 16.35 -4.56
N GLU A 167 -7.96 17.26 -3.76
CA GLU A 167 -7.26 18.44 -3.22
C GLU A 167 -6.03 18.11 -2.35
N ASN A 168 -5.92 16.86 -1.90
CA ASN A 168 -4.80 16.33 -1.12
C ASN A 168 -3.83 15.49 -1.96
N ASN A 169 -3.92 15.54 -3.29
CA ASN A 169 -3.14 14.73 -4.23
C ASN A 169 -3.33 13.22 -4.03
N ARG A 170 -4.57 12.75 -3.83
CA ARG A 170 -4.92 11.35 -3.60
C ARG A 170 -5.95 10.89 -4.62
N CYS A 171 -5.90 9.62 -4.99
CA CYS A 171 -6.88 8.95 -5.83
C CYS A 171 -7.59 7.84 -5.04
N TRP A 172 -8.92 7.79 -5.10
CA TRP A 172 -9.69 6.72 -4.50
C TRP A 172 -9.57 5.42 -5.30
N ILE A 173 -9.25 4.32 -4.63
CA ILE A 173 -9.18 2.96 -5.19
C ILE A 173 -10.38 2.18 -4.64
N PRO A 174 -11.48 2.08 -5.40
CA PRO A 174 -12.75 1.54 -4.89
C PRO A 174 -12.64 0.12 -4.34
N GLU A 175 -11.91 -0.75 -5.02
CA GLU A 175 -11.79 -2.17 -4.67
C GLU A 175 -11.00 -2.40 -3.37
N MET A 176 -10.24 -1.40 -2.94
CA MET A 176 -9.49 -1.45 -1.69
C MET A 176 -10.14 -0.65 -0.57
N ASN A 177 -11.10 0.22 -0.88
CA ASN A 177 -11.67 1.23 0.03
C ASN A 177 -10.57 2.08 0.68
N LEU A 178 -9.62 2.54 -0.14
CA LEU A 178 -8.48 3.35 0.28
C LEU A 178 -8.17 4.43 -0.75
N PHE A 179 -7.61 5.53 -0.29
CA PHE A 179 -6.94 6.49 -1.16
C PHE A 179 -5.48 6.11 -1.33
N LEU A 180 -4.99 6.16 -2.56
CA LEU A 180 -3.57 6.14 -2.90
C LEU A 180 -3.10 7.57 -3.13
N GLY A 181 -1.97 7.96 -2.56
CA GLY A 181 -1.42 9.30 -2.78
C GLY A 181 0.06 9.39 -2.48
N VAL A 182 0.60 10.58 -2.66
CA VAL A 182 2.02 10.86 -2.49
C VAL A 182 2.26 11.59 -1.17
N TRP A 183 3.26 11.16 -0.45
CA TRP A 183 3.74 11.78 0.78
C TRP A 183 5.24 12.06 0.67
N SER A 184 5.67 13.23 1.10
CA SER A 184 7.10 13.59 1.15
C SER A 184 7.61 13.50 2.58
N GLY A 185 8.71 12.77 2.77
CA GLY A 185 9.31 12.60 4.09
C GLY A 185 10.43 11.57 4.11
N SER A 186 10.82 11.19 5.32
CA SER A 186 11.90 10.22 5.55
C SER A 186 11.36 8.94 6.17
N ARG A 187 11.80 7.81 5.62
CA ARG A 187 11.60 6.49 6.20
C ARG A 187 12.93 5.73 6.11
N GLU A 188 13.35 5.12 7.21
CA GLU A 188 14.67 4.49 7.31
C GLU A 188 15.79 5.50 6.95
N ASN A 189 16.60 5.21 5.94
CA ASN A 189 17.70 6.07 5.49
C ASN A 189 17.40 6.81 4.16
N ARG A 190 16.13 6.79 3.68
CA ARG A 190 15.72 7.45 2.44
C ARG A 190 14.76 8.60 2.73
N THR A 191 15.11 9.79 2.22
CA THR A 191 14.25 10.99 2.18
C THR A 191 13.80 11.23 0.75
N GLY A 192 12.51 11.48 0.55
CA GLY A 192 11.93 11.73 -0.78
C GLY A 192 10.42 11.51 -0.80
N TYR A 193 9.91 11.22 -1.98
CA TYR A 193 8.50 10.94 -2.19
C TYR A 193 8.21 9.46 -2.02
N TRP A 194 7.08 9.18 -1.37
CA TRP A 194 6.58 7.85 -1.04
C TRP A 194 5.13 7.73 -1.46
N LEU A 195 4.71 6.57 -1.93
CA LEU A 195 3.31 6.22 -2.03
C LEU A 195 2.79 5.76 -0.68
N ARG A 196 1.62 6.27 -0.30
CA ARG A 196 0.96 5.97 0.97
C ARG A 196 -0.52 5.67 0.75
N TRP A 197 -1.09 4.98 1.72
CA TRP A 197 -2.51 4.72 1.79
C TRP A 197 -3.17 5.58 2.86
N TRP A 198 -4.38 6.06 2.57
CA TRP A 198 -5.29 6.69 3.54
C TRP A 198 -6.61 5.94 3.50
N ASP A 199 -7.32 5.87 4.63
CA ASP A 199 -8.64 5.30 4.69
C ASP A 199 -9.72 6.28 4.17
N GLU A 200 -10.98 5.84 4.17
CA GLU A 200 -12.12 6.64 3.72
C GLU A 200 -12.35 7.91 4.54
N SER A 201 -11.88 7.96 5.78
CA SER A 201 -11.93 9.15 6.64
C SER A 201 -10.78 10.13 6.38
N GLY A 202 -9.82 9.75 5.53
CA GLY A 202 -8.62 10.52 5.25
C GLY A 202 -7.48 10.31 6.25
N GLU A 203 -7.61 9.33 7.16
CA GLU A 203 -6.55 8.96 8.08
C GLU A 203 -5.46 8.15 7.38
N LEU A 204 -4.20 8.55 7.64
CA LEU A 204 -3.03 7.89 7.06
C LEU A 204 -2.83 6.50 7.66
N LEU A 205 -2.68 5.47 6.83
CA LEU A 205 -2.25 4.16 7.26
C LEU A 205 -0.77 4.21 7.64
N LEU A 206 -0.50 4.02 8.94
CA LEU A 206 0.84 4.18 9.49
C LEU A 206 1.74 2.97 9.22
N TRP A 207 3.02 3.23 9.07
CA TRP A 207 4.07 2.20 9.11
C TRP A 207 4.35 1.75 10.54
N GLY A 208 4.98 0.61 10.71
CA GLY A 208 5.31 0.06 12.03
C GLY A 208 6.19 0.97 12.89
N SER A 209 7.13 1.69 12.26
CA SER A 209 7.96 2.68 12.95
C SER A 209 7.13 3.85 13.49
N GLU A 210 6.17 4.36 12.72
CA GLU A 210 5.27 5.45 13.13
C GLU A 210 4.32 5.00 14.25
N LEU A 211 3.81 3.76 14.16
CA LEU A 211 3.00 3.16 15.23
C LEU A 211 3.78 3.05 16.54
N THR A 212 5.03 2.61 16.46
CA THR A 212 5.91 2.51 17.64
C THR A 212 6.15 3.86 18.29
N ILE A 213 6.39 4.91 17.49
CA ILE A 213 6.56 6.29 17.99
C ILE A 213 5.26 6.76 18.66
N ARG A 214 4.11 6.54 18.02
CA ARG A 214 2.81 6.93 18.57
C ARG A 214 2.49 6.25 19.90
N GLU A 215 2.78 4.95 20.01
CA GLU A 215 2.56 4.22 21.26
C GLU A 215 3.50 4.67 22.39
N ARG A 216 4.76 4.98 22.08
CA ARG A 216 5.68 5.55 23.07
C ARG A 216 5.19 6.91 23.58
N GLN A 217 4.76 7.79 22.66
CA GLN A 217 4.23 9.09 23.02
C GLN A 217 3.01 8.97 23.95
N ARG A 218 2.08 8.06 23.63
CA ARG A 218 0.91 7.79 24.49
C ARG A 218 1.32 7.31 25.88
N ALA A 219 2.28 6.38 25.95
CA ALA A 219 2.75 5.87 27.23
C ALA A 219 3.43 6.96 28.07
N ASP A 220 4.18 7.86 27.44
CA ASP A 220 4.83 8.98 28.11
C ASP A 220 3.79 10.01 28.62
N ASP A 221 2.78 10.33 27.78
CA ASP A 221 1.68 11.21 28.16
C ASP A 221 0.85 10.66 29.33
N GLU A 222 0.61 9.33 29.34
CA GLU A 222 -0.09 8.67 30.46
C GLU A 222 0.73 8.70 31.75
N ARG A 223 2.03 8.46 31.67
CA ARG A 223 2.93 8.57 32.82
C ARG A 223 2.95 9.97 33.41
N GLN A 224 3.09 10.96 32.54
CA GLN A 224 3.07 12.36 32.96
C GLN A 224 1.77 12.72 33.67
N ARG A 225 0.61 12.32 33.14
CA ARG A 225 -0.69 12.56 33.77
C ARG A 225 -0.79 11.88 35.15
N ALA A 226 -0.34 10.64 35.23
CA ALA A 226 -0.35 9.91 36.51
C ALA A 226 0.57 10.57 37.57
N ASP A 227 1.74 11.07 37.18
CA ASP A 227 2.65 11.77 38.05
C ASP A 227 2.07 13.13 38.49
N GLU A 228 1.45 13.88 37.60
CA GLU A 228 0.75 15.13 37.94
C GLU A 228 -0.42 14.89 38.92
N GLU A 229 -1.19 13.82 38.74
CA GLU A 229 -2.29 13.46 39.63
C GLU A 229 -1.77 13.08 41.05
N ARG A 230 -0.70 12.29 41.10
CA ARG A 230 -0.03 11.96 42.37
C ARG A 230 0.46 13.21 43.10
N GLN A 231 1.10 14.12 42.36
CA GLN A 231 1.59 15.35 42.94
C GLN A 231 0.46 16.21 43.51
N ARG A 232 -0.66 16.32 42.79
CA ARG A 232 -1.86 17.06 43.26
C ARG A 232 -2.43 16.42 44.53
N ALA A 233 -2.54 15.08 44.55
CA ALA A 233 -3.04 14.35 45.71
C ALA A 233 -2.11 14.53 46.95
N ASP A 234 -0.80 14.51 46.74
CA ASP A 234 0.17 14.75 47.79
C ASP A 234 0.13 16.19 48.31
N ASP A 235 -0.02 17.18 47.44
CA ASP A 235 -0.19 18.60 47.81
C ASP A 235 -1.48 18.83 48.58
N GLU A 236 -2.59 18.23 48.17
CA GLU A 236 -3.85 18.27 48.91
C GLU A 236 -3.73 17.64 50.29
N ARG A 237 -3.11 16.47 50.38
CA ARG A 237 -2.88 15.80 51.66
C ARG A 237 -2.03 16.67 52.60
N GLN A 238 -0.94 17.25 52.11
CA GLN A 238 -0.10 18.15 52.90
C GLN A 238 -0.84 19.43 53.32
N ARG A 239 -1.73 19.95 52.48
CA ARG A 239 -2.61 21.08 52.85
C ARG A 239 -3.59 20.71 53.97
N ALA A 240 -4.25 19.54 53.80
CA ALA A 240 -5.18 19.05 54.82
C ALA A 240 -4.48 18.78 56.17
N GLU A 241 -3.31 18.17 56.17
CA GLU A 241 -2.48 17.92 57.37
C GLU A 241 -2.09 19.25 58.06
N ARG A 242 -1.63 20.25 57.29
CA ARG A 242 -1.31 21.60 57.80
C ARG A 242 -2.51 22.27 58.43
N LEU A 243 -3.67 22.23 57.77
CA LEU A 243 -4.90 22.79 58.26
C LEU A 243 -5.38 22.12 59.54
N ALA A 244 -5.32 20.79 59.59
CA ALA A 244 -5.65 19.99 60.76
C ALA A 244 -4.73 20.33 61.96
N GLN A 245 -3.42 20.53 61.75
CA GLN A 245 -2.49 21.00 62.78
C GLN A 245 -2.82 22.39 63.30
N GLN A 246 -3.20 23.34 62.43
CA GLN A 246 -3.59 24.67 62.81
C GLN A 246 -4.90 24.69 63.62
N LEU A 247 -5.89 23.88 63.22
CA LEU A 247 -7.14 23.73 63.97
C LEU A 247 -6.91 23.15 65.37
N ARG A 248 -6.09 22.11 65.50
CA ARG A 248 -5.72 21.55 66.82
C ARG A 248 -4.98 22.55 67.69
N ALA A 249 -4.07 23.36 67.10
CA ALA A 249 -3.38 24.41 67.86
C ALA A 249 -4.32 25.53 68.34
N ALA A 250 -5.46 25.76 67.63
CA ALA A 250 -6.53 26.68 68.00
C ALA A 250 -7.58 26.06 68.94
N GLY A 251 -7.39 24.79 69.41
CA GLY A 251 -8.34 24.11 70.26
C GLY A 251 -9.60 23.55 69.60
N ILE A 252 -9.56 23.43 68.27
CA ILE A 252 -10.66 22.88 67.44
C ILE A 252 -10.26 21.50 66.92
N GLU A 253 -11.03 20.46 67.23
CA GLU A 253 -10.81 19.15 66.63
C GLU A 253 -11.35 19.13 65.19
N PRO A 254 -10.50 18.80 64.21
CA PRO A 254 -10.99 18.66 62.83
C PRO A 254 -11.83 17.39 62.70
N GLU A 255 -13.04 17.52 62.10
CA GLU A 255 -13.79 16.33 61.64
C GLU A 255 -13.03 15.66 60.50
N VAL A 256 -12.82 14.35 60.63
CA VAL A 256 -12.12 13.48 59.64
C VAL A 256 -13.10 13.06 58.56
#